data_e7d6ed5b90a377b21244fe270032b965
#
_entry.id   e7d6ed5b90a377b21244fe270032b965
#
_cell.length_a   1.000
_cell.length_b   1.000
_cell.length_c   1.000
_cell.angle_alpha   90.00
_cell.angle_beta   90.00
_cell.angle_gamma   90.00
#
_symmetry.space_group_name_H-M   'P 1'
#
loop_
_entity.id
_entity.type
_entity.pdbx_description
1 polymer ?
#
loop_
_entity_poly.entity_id
_entity_poly.type
_entity_poly.pdbx_seq_one_letter_code
_entity_poly.pdbx_strand_id
1 'polypeptide(L)'
;MNMDKRFFRRCARNAAFSLLGCLLLAAPAFAAQEITVSGAASLTNAFTEIKGLFEKKYPDIKVHTNFAASNPLLKQMEEGAPVDVFASADQETMDKAAAKKLVDTATRKDFALNDLVMVVPSDSKLNLTGAKDLTKPEVKRIAVGNPDSVPAGRYTKAALTTAGLWETLQPKYVFGASVRQALDYVGRGEVDAGFVYRTDAKQGGDKMKVAAVMDGHKPVLYPIAVATTGSNRAGGAKFVGFVLSPEGQAVLAKYGFSNPQK
;
A
#
# COMPACT_ATOMS: atom_id res chain seq x y z
N MET A 1 45.35 53.08 -63.74
CA MET A 1 43.98 53.18 -63.27
C MET A 1 43.99 52.66 -61.87
N ASN A 2 44.14 53.57 -60.89
CA ASN A 2 44.28 53.29 -59.46
C ASN A 2 42.87 52.95 -58.87
N MET A 3 42.67 51.76 -58.37
CA MET A 3 41.47 51.39 -57.60
C MET A 3 41.84 51.43 -56.12
N ASP A 4 41.07 52.19 -55.41
CA ASP A 4 41.28 52.73 -54.05
C ASP A 4 41.28 51.64 -52.97
N LYS A 5 42.42 51.48 -52.26
CA LYS A 5 42.64 50.54 -51.18
C LYS A 5 41.93 50.93 -49.87
N ARG A 6 41.02 51.90 -49.89
CA ARG A 6 40.37 52.44 -48.69
C ARG A 6 39.04 51.81 -48.39
N PHE A 7 38.48 51.00 -49.31
CA PHE A 7 37.16 50.40 -49.13
C PHE A 7 37.17 49.05 -48.33
N PHE A 8 38.31 48.37 -48.32
CA PHE A 8 38.47 47.11 -47.64
C PHE A 8 38.74 47.15 -46.13
N ARG A 9 39.04 48.31 -45.58
CA ARG A 9 39.37 48.45 -44.13
C ARG A 9 38.17 48.77 -43.23
N ARG A 10 36.98 49.01 -43.77
CA ARG A 10 35.78 49.32 -42.97
C ARG A 10 34.86 48.16 -42.71
N CYS A 11 34.95 47.04 -43.46
CA CYS A 11 34.12 45.87 -43.25
C CYS A 11 34.69 44.88 -42.25
N ALA A 12 35.98 45.01 -41.86
CA ALA A 12 36.59 44.03 -40.94
C ALA A 12 36.48 44.38 -39.44
N ARG A 13 35.79 45.46 -39.08
CA ARG A 13 35.77 45.96 -37.67
C ARG A 13 34.45 45.80 -36.96
N ASN A 14 33.40 45.34 -37.66
CA ASN A 14 32.08 45.14 -37.10
C ASN A 14 31.66 43.65 -36.98
N ALA A 15 32.56 42.70 -37.29
CA ALA A 15 32.26 41.24 -37.16
C ALA A 15 32.79 40.63 -35.83
N ALA A 16 33.42 41.43 -34.94
CA ALA A 16 34.06 40.93 -33.72
C ALA A 16 33.28 41.20 -32.41
N PHE A 17 32.02 41.67 -32.47
CA PHE A 17 31.27 42.05 -31.25
C PHE A 17 29.92 41.35 -31.08
N SER A 18 29.67 40.21 -31.72
CA SER A 18 28.38 39.49 -31.59
C SER A 18 28.53 38.01 -31.21
N LEU A 19 29.61 37.62 -30.53
CA LEU A 19 29.79 36.24 -30.06
C LEU A 19 30.04 36.19 -28.53
N LEU A 20 29.43 37.11 -27.79
CA LEU A 20 29.48 37.02 -26.31
C LEU A 20 28.07 37.18 -25.79
N GLY A 21 27.39 36.09 -25.47
CA GLY A 21 26.15 36.22 -24.75
C GLY A 21 25.07 35.18 -25.01
N CYS A 22 25.39 33.90 -24.99
CA CYS A 22 24.39 32.85 -24.71
C CYS A 22 25.07 31.63 -24.12
N LEU A 23 25.79 31.82 -23.02
CA LEU A 23 25.96 30.71 -22.06
C LEU A 23 24.61 30.57 -21.31
N LEU A 24 23.65 29.98 -21.97
CA LEU A 24 22.49 29.43 -21.28
C LEU A 24 23.05 28.43 -20.28
N LEU A 25 23.04 28.77 -18.98
CA LEU A 25 23.17 27.86 -17.88
C LEU A 25 22.04 26.84 -18.03
N ALA A 26 22.30 25.75 -18.77
CA ALA A 26 21.50 24.56 -18.72
C ALA A 26 21.63 24.04 -17.28
N ALA A 27 20.72 24.49 -16.41
CA ALA A 27 20.54 23.85 -15.14
C ALA A 27 20.34 22.35 -15.45
N PRO A 28 21.11 21.45 -14.83
CA PRO A 28 20.88 20.02 -15.01
C PRO A 28 19.40 19.76 -14.62
N ALA A 29 18.58 19.42 -15.59
CA ALA A 29 17.26 18.87 -15.32
C ALA A 29 17.54 17.53 -14.63
N PHE A 30 17.54 17.51 -13.29
CA PHE A 30 17.53 16.27 -12.55
C PHE A 30 16.24 15.57 -12.98
N ALA A 31 16.38 14.50 -13.76
CA ALA A 31 15.25 13.63 -14.05
C ALA A 31 14.65 13.20 -12.69
N ALA A 32 13.35 13.44 -12.51
CA ALA A 32 12.67 13.05 -11.30
C ALA A 32 12.92 11.56 -11.07
N GLN A 33 13.43 11.22 -9.90
CA GLN A 33 13.61 9.83 -9.51
C GLN A 33 12.24 9.21 -9.27
N GLU A 34 12.02 8.00 -9.74
CA GLU A 34 10.76 7.29 -9.53
C GLU A 34 10.97 6.12 -8.57
N ILE A 35 9.97 5.86 -7.75
CA ILE A 35 9.88 4.64 -6.93
C ILE A 35 8.51 4.00 -7.07
N THR A 36 8.48 2.68 -7.07
CA THR A 36 7.24 1.89 -7.01
C THR A 36 7.06 1.28 -5.63
N VAL A 37 5.94 1.60 -5.00
CA VAL A 37 5.54 1.08 -3.69
C VAL A 37 4.39 0.10 -3.87
N SER A 38 4.65 -1.18 -3.62
CA SER A 38 3.63 -2.23 -3.59
C SER A 38 3.13 -2.43 -2.15
N GLY A 39 1.88 -2.08 -1.88
CA GLY A 39 1.28 -2.11 -0.55
C GLY A 39 0.02 -2.96 -0.47
N ALA A 40 -0.18 -3.64 0.66
CA ALA A 40 -1.42 -4.35 0.92
C ALA A 40 -2.65 -3.43 0.75
N ALA A 41 -3.76 -3.98 0.22
CA ALA A 41 -4.97 -3.22 -0.13
C ALA A 41 -5.52 -2.38 1.04
N SER A 42 -5.40 -2.85 2.29
CA SER A 42 -5.79 -2.11 3.49
C SER A 42 -4.99 -0.82 3.72
N LEU A 43 -3.79 -0.69 3.12
CA LEU A 43 -2.93 0.49 3.23
C LEU A 43 -3.31 1.62 2.25
N THR A 44 -4.21 1.36 1.29
CA THR A 44 -4.51 2.28 0.18
C THR A 44 -4.68 3.72 0.61
N ASN A 45 -5.58 3.99 1.56
CA ASN A 45 -5.90 5.36 1.97
C ASN A 45 -4.74 6.04 2.71
N ALA A 46 -4.14 5.33 3.68
CA ALA A 46 -3.01 5.86 4.46
C ALA A 46 -1.78 6.11 3.56
N PHE A 47 -1.45 5.17 2.68
CA PHE A 47 -0.29 5.30 1.79
C PHE A 47 -0.51 6.32 0.67
N THR A 48 -1.76 6.57 0.25
CA THR A 48 -2.07 7.68 -0.66
C THR A 48 -1.78 9.03 -0.02
N GLU A 49 -2.14 9.22 1.26
CA GLU A 49 -1.80 10.44 2.00
C GLU A 49 -0.30 10.54 2.28
N ILE A 50 0.34 9.44 2.73
CA ILE A 50 1.79 9.36 2.95
C ILE A 50 2.56 9.71 1.67
N LYS A 51 2.16 9.16 0.51
CA LYS A 51 2.73 9.52 -0.78
C LYS A 51 2.73 11.04 -1.01
N GLY A 52 1.58 11.69 -0.81
CA GLY A 52 1.46 13.14 -1.02
C GLY A 52 2.37 13.96 -0.09
N LEU A 53 2.52 13.55 1.17
CA LEU A 53 3.43 14.19 2.12
C LEU A 53 4.90 13.89 1.80
N PHE A 54 5.22 12.66 1.41
CA PHE A 54 6.56 12.26 1.00
C PHE A 54 7.02 13.04 -0.24
N GLU A 55 6.20 13.13 -1.28
CA GLU A 55 6.53 13.88 -2.50
C GLU A 55 6.70 15.39 -2.24
N LYS A 56 6.00 15.97 -1.26
CA LYS A 56 6.23 17.35 -0.81
C LYS A 56 7.59 17.51 -0.12
N LYS A 57 8.01 16.53 0.67
CA LYS A 57 9.28 16.55 1.40
C LYS A 57 10.48 16.20 0.50
N TYR A 58 10.25 15.38 -0.51
CA TYR A 58 11.25 14.92 -1.48
C TYR A 58 10.74 15.16 -2.90
N PRO A 59 10.72 16.44 -3.37
CA PRO A 59 10.10 16.83 -4.64
C PRO A 59 10.80 16.24 -5.88
N ASP A 60 12.01 15.76 -5.71
CA ASP A 60 12.82 15.04 -6.71
C ASP A 60 12.43 13.57 -6.86
N ILE A 61 11.56 13.02 -5.98
CA ILE A 61 11.14 11.62 -6.01
C ILE A 61 9.63 11.51 -6.26
N LYS A 62 9.26 10.87 -7.38
CA LYS A 62 7.88 10.53 -7.71
C LYS A 62 7.54 9.12 -7.22
N VAL A 63 6.39 8.97 -6.56
CA VAL A 63 5.94 7.68 -6.02
C VAL A 63 4.81 7.10 -6.87
N HIS A 64 4.99 5.91 -7.38
CA HIS A 64 3.94 5.08 -7.98
C HIS A 64 3.48 4.05 -6.94
N THR A 65 2.18 3.91 -6.77
CA THR A 65 1.61 2.97 -5.80
C THR A 65 0.82 1.88 -6.50
N ASN A 66 1.01 0.64 -6.06
CA ASN A 66 0.25 -0.52 -6.50
C ASN A 66 -0.36 -1.20 -5.27
N PHE A 67 -1.69 -1.32 -5.22
CA PHE A 67 -2.41 -1.88 -4.09
C PHE A 67 -3.20 -3.12 -4.48
N ALA A 68 -2.90 -4.24 -3.83
CA ALA A 68 -3.61 -5.50 -3.96
C ALA A 68 -3.48 -6.33 -2.66
N ALA A 69 -3.99 -7.54 -2.61
CA ALA A 69 -3.65 -8.45 -1.53
C ALA A 69 -2.14 -8.78 -1.55
N SER A 70 -1.55 -9.04 -0.39
CA SER A 70 -0.08 -9.16 -0.26
C SER A 70 0.51 -10.28 -1.10
N ASN A 71 -0.15 -11.45 -1.20
CA ASN A 71 0.36 -12.54 -2.04
C ASN A 71 0.36 -12.24 -3.55
N PRO A 72 -0.69 -11.68 -4.16
CA PRO A 72 -0.64 -11.20 -5.54
C PRO A 72 0.48 -10.20 -5.82
N LEU A 73 0.75 -9.27 -4.88
CA LEU A 73 1.88 -8.34 -5.01
C LEU A 73 3.22 -9.08 -4.98
N LEU A 74 3.39 -10.03 -4.06
CA LEU A 74 4.58 -10.89 -4.02
C LEU A 74 4.75 -11.65 -5.34
N LYS A 75 3.68 -12.22 -5.88
CA LYS A 75 3.72 -12.94 -7.16
C LYS A 75 4.17 -12.03 -8.31
N GLN A 76 3.68 -10.79 -8.37
CA GLN A 76 4.16 -9.81 -9.35
C GLN A 76 5.67 -9.54 -9.23
N MET A 77 6.19 -9.44 -8.00
CA MET A 77 7.63 -9.30 -7.77
C MET A 77 8.41 -10.55 -8.22
N GLU A 78 7.88 -11.75 -8.00
CA GLU A 78 8.45 -13.01 -8.48
C GLU A 78 8.50 -13.08 -10.02
N GLU A 79 7.53 -12.47 -10.68
CA GLU A 79 7.42 -12.35 -12.14
C GLU A 79 8.26 -11.17 -12.70
N GLY A 80 9.03 -10.48 -11.85
CA GLY A 80 9.96 -9.42 -12.26
C GLY A 80 9.37 -8.01 -12.27
N ALA A 81 8.21 -7.76 -11.66
CA ALA A 81 7.69 -6.40 -11.54
C ALA A 81 8.70 -5.50 -10.78
N PRO A 82 9.02 -4.31 -11.31
CA PRO A 82 9.94 -3.38 -10.68
C PRO A 82 9.29 -2.74 -9.46
N VAL A 83 9.68 -3.17 -8.27
CA VAL A 83 9.17 -2.67 -6.98
C VAL A 83 10.34 -2.23 -6.12
N ASP A 84 10.28 -1.02 -5.57
CA ASP A 84 11.31 -0.44 -4.69
C ASP A 84 10.96 -0.62 -3.21
N VAL A 85 9.66 -0.67 -2.87
CA VAL A 85 9.17 -0.90 -1.50
C VAL A 85 8.03 -1.90 -1.50
N PHE A 86 8.12 -2.89 -0.62
CA PHE A 86 7.04 -3.84 -0.36
C PHE A 86 6.52 -3.71 1.06
N ALA A 87 5.18 -3.52 1.21
CA ALA A 87 4.49 -3.42 2.49
C ALA A 87 3.35 -4.44 2.55
N SER A 88 3.52 -5.47 3.40
CA SER A 88 2.58 -6.58 3.55
C SER A 88 1.63 -6.36 4.73
N ALA A 89 0.44 -7.00 4.68
CA ALA A 89 -0.51 -7.04 5.80
C ALA A 89 -0.34 -8.29 6.68
N ASP A 90 0.72 -9.06 6.48
CA ASP A 90 1.12 -10.15 7.36
C ASP A 90 2.61 -10.48 7.24
N GLN A 91 3.11 -11.16 8.26
CA GLN A 91 4.50 -11.61 8.33
C GLN A 91 4.77 -12.76 7.33
N GLU A 92 3.80 -13.66 7.13
CA GLU A 92 3.97 -14.85 6.28
C GLU A 92 4.35 -14.47 4.84
N THR A 93 3.66 -13.50 4.25
CA THR A 93 3.98 -13.04 2.88
C THR A 93 5.34 -12.34 2.83
N MET A 94 5.69 -11.56 3.85
CA MET A 94 7.01 -10.91 3.93
C MET A 94 8.13 -11.96 4.13
N ASP A 95 7.90 -13.02 4.91
CA ASP A 95 8.85 -14.13 5.07
C ASP A 95 9.09 -14.85 3.75
N LYS A 96 8.04 -15.09 2.96
CA LYS A 96 8.14 -15.64 1.60
C LYS A 96 8.96 -14.73 0.68
N ALA A 97 8.73 -13.40 0.74
CA ALA A 97 9.51 -12.43 -0.03
C ALA A 97 11.00 -12.45 0.37
N ALA A 98 11.28 -12.53 1.67
CA ALA A 98 12.64 -12.62 2.22
C ALA A 98 13.35 -13.92 1.79
N ALA A 99 12.67 -15.07 1.90
CA ALA A 99 13.21 -16.37 1.48
C ALA A 99 13.58 -16.41 0.00
N LYS A 100 12.82 -15.68 -0.84
CA LYS A 100 13.07 -15.53 -2.28
C LYS A 100 14.05 -14.39 -2.61
N LYS A 101 14.62 -13.73 -1.60
CA LYS A 101 15.54 -12.58 -1.74
C LYS A 101 14.94 -11.39 -2.52
N LEU A 102 13.63 -11.24 -2.49
CA LEU A 102 12.91 -10.15 -3.16
C LEU A 102 12.85 -8.86 -2.33
N VAL A 103 13.27 -8.92 -1.07
CA VAL A 103 13.38 -7.78 -0.17
C VAL A 103 14.72 -7.80 0.56
N ASP A 104 15.21 -6.61 0.90
CA ASP A 104 16.38 -6.44 1.75
C ASP A 104 15.95 -6.59 3.21
N THR A 105 16.27 -7.74 3.81
CA THR A 105 15.89 -8.09 5.18
C THR A 105 16.47 -7.16 6.24
N ALA A 106 17.59 -6.49 5.97
CA ALA A 106 18.18 -5.51 6.89
C ALA A 106 17.29 -4.26 7.03
N THR A 107 16.47 -3.98 6.01
CA THR A 107 15.54 -2.83 6.00
C THR A 107 14.15 -3.17 6.53
N ARG A 108 13.85 -4.47 6.78
CA ARG A 108 12.54 -4.92 7.26
C ARG A 108 12.21 -4.34 8.62
N LYS A 109 11.03 -3.73 8.75
CA LYS A 109 10.49 -3.19 10.00
C LYS A 109 8.99 -3.47 10.08
N ASP A 110 8.52 -3.79 11.28
CA ASP A 110 7.08 -3.75 11.57
C ASP A 110 6.69 -2.29 11.82
N PHE A 111 5.75 -1.78 11.04
CA PHE A 111 5.42 -0.35 11.05
C PHE A 111 4.00 -0.05 11.50
N ALA A 112 3.12 -1.04 11.52
CA ALA A 112 1.73 -0.88 11.93
C ALA A 112 1.14 -2.16 12.52
N LEU A 113 0.16 -1.97 13.41
CA LEU A 113 -0.73 -3.00 13.95
C LEU A 113 -2.17 -2.72 13.52
N ASN A 114 -2.98 -3.77 13.44
CA ASN A 114 -4.40 -3.69 13.15
C ASN A 114 -5.17 -4.75 13.95
N ASP A 115 -6.50 -4.66 13.94
CA ASP A 115 -7.38 -5.70 14.47
C ASP A 115 -8.18 -6.34 13.34
N LEU A 116 -8.41 -7.64 13.43
CA LEU A 116 -9.43 -8.31 12.63
C LEU A 116 -10.80 -8.08 13.27
N VAL A 117 -11.78 -7.65 12.48
CA VAL A 117 -13.14 -7.42 12.97
C VAL A 117 -14.17 -8.11 12.08
N MET A 118 -15.26 -8.57 12.71
CA MET A 118 -16.46 -8.96 12.02
C MET A 118 -17.35 -7.74 11.82
N VAL A 119 -17.77 -7.50 10.58
CA VAL A 119 -18.63 -6.38 10.20
C VAL A 119 -19.93 -6.89 9.59
N VAL A 120 -20.97 -6.09 9.70
CA VAL A 120 -22.29 -6.36 9.08
C VAL A 120 -22.76 -5.08 8.38
N PRO A 121 -23.65 -5.16 7.36
CA PRO A 121 -24.29 -3.99 6.80
C PRO A 121 -24.93 -3.12 7.88
N SER A 122 -24.91 -1.79 7.72
CA SER A 122 -25.41 -0.86 8.75
C SER A 122 -26.91 -1.05 9.03
N ASP A 123 -27.69 -1.42 8.03
CA ASP A 123 -29.14 -1.68 8.12
C ASP A 123 -29.49 -3.14 8.51
N SER A 124 -28.48 -3.99 8.74
CA SER A 124 -28.67 -5.38 9.15
C SER A 124 -29.56 -5.49 10.39
N LYS A 125 -30.61 -6.32 10.31
CA LYS A 125 -31.52 -6.67 11.41
C LYS A 125 -31.03 -7.90 12.19
N LEU A 126 -29.97 -8.55 11.74
CA LEU A 126 -29.38 -9.70 12.41
C LEU A 126 -28.56 -9.24 13.61
N ASN A 127 -28.93 -9.67 14.79
CA ASN A 127 -28.18 -9.41 16.02
C ASN A 127 -26.98 -10.36 16.09
N LEU A 128 -25.91 -10.01 15.37
CA LEU A 128 -24.64 -10.73 15.35
C LEU A 128 -23.68 -10.02 16.29
N THR A 129 -23.23 -10.70 17.34
CA THR A 129 -22.33 -10.17 18.37
C THR A 129 -21.02 -10.95 18.46
N GLY A 130 -20.88 -12.03 17.71
CA GLY A 130 -19.68 -12.86 17.67
C GLY A 130 -19.75 -13.93 16.59
N ALA A 131 -18.64 -14.63 16.39
CA ALA A 131 -18.51 -15.62 15.31
C ALA A 131 -19.53 -16.78 15.43
N LYS A 132 -19.95 -17.16 16.65
CA LYS A 132 -20.96 -18.22 16.84
C LYS A 132 -22.32 -17.88 16.23
N ASP A 133 -22.68 -16.60 16.19
CA ASP A 133 -23.93 -16.16 15.58
C ASP A 133 -24.00 -16.42 14.08
N LEU A 134 -22.85 -16.57 13.41
CA LEU A 134 -22.76 -16.89 11.99
C LEU A 134 -23.33 -18.28 11.64
N THR A 135 -23.49 -19.17 12.64
CA THR A 135 -24.14 -20.47 12.44
C THR A 135 -25.67 -20.38 12.29
N LYS A 136 -26.27 -19.26 12.71
CA LYS A 136 -27.72 -19.03 12.59
C LYS A 136 -28.19 -19.27 11.15
N PRO A 137 -29.35 -19.86 10.94
CA PRO A 137 -29.86 -20.16 9.60
C PRO A 137 -30.20 -18.93 8.78
N GLU A 138 -30.42 -17.78 9.42
CA GLU A 138 -30.65 -16.49 8.76
C GLU A 138 -29.38 -15.91 8.09
N VAL A 139 -28.20 -16.27 8.60
CA VAL A 139 -26.92 -15.90 7.97
C VAL A 139 -26.66 -16.84 6.79
N LYS A 140 -26.71 -16.32 5.58
CA LYS A 140 -26.55 -17.09 4.34
C LYS A 140 -25.17 -16.89 3.71
N ARG A 141 -24.62 -15.67 3.75
CA ARG A 141 -23.41 -15.28 3.04
C ARG A 141 -22.46 -14.49 3.93
N ILE A 142 -21.19 -14.87 3.91
CA ILE A 142 -20.13 -14.29 4.74
C ILE A 142 -18.97 -13.93 3.83
N ALA A 143 -18.61 -12.65 3.73
CA ALA A 143 -17.46 -12.20 2.97
C ALA A 143 -16.16 -12.51 3.74
N VAL A 144 -15.25 -13.19 3.08
CA VAL A 144 -13.92 -13.55 3.60
C VAL A 144 -12.90 -13.29 2.50
N GLY A 145 -11.77 -12.66 2.80
CA GLY A 145 -10.65 -12.66 1.88
C GLY A 145 -10.18 -14.09 1.60
N ASN A 146 -9.85 -14.45 0.34
CA ASN A 146 -9.39 -15.80 0.04
C ASN A 146 -8.14 -16.13 0.90
N PRO A 147 -8.17 -17.13 1.79
CA PRO A 147 -7.06 -17.44 2.70
C PRO A 147 -5.75 -17.77 1.99
N ASP A 148 -5.82 -18.30 0.77
CA ASP A 148 -4.63 -18.68 0.02
C ASP A 148 -3.82 -17.47 -0.48
N SER A 149 -4.49 -16.31 -0.63
CA SER A 149 -3.88 -15.13 -1.22
C SER A 149 -4.02 -13.83 -0.41
N VAL A 150 -4.99 -13.76 0.52
CA VAL A 150 -5.34 -12.54 1.25
C VAL A 150 -4.99 -12.69 2.74
N PRO A 151 -4.11 -11.85 3.30
CA PRO A 151 -3.76 -11.87 4.72
C PRO A 151 -4.97 -11.87 5.67
N ALA A 152 -5.93 -10.96 5.47
CA ALA A 152 -7.15 -10.91 6.28
C ALA A 152 -7.92 -12.24 6.26
N GLY A 153 -7.92 -12.94 5.13
CA GLY A 153 -8.51 -14.28 5.01
C GLY A 153 -7.77 -15.32 5.84
N ARG A 154 -6.44 -15.28 5.89
CA ARG A 154 -5.63 -16.17 6.75
C ARG A 154 -5.92 -15.94 8.23
N TYR A 155 -5.97 -14.68 8.66
CA TYR A 155 -6.34 -14.35 10.05
C TYR A 155 -7.77 -14.79 10.36
N THR A 156 -8.73 -14.59 9.43
CA THR A 156 -10.12 -15.07 9.57
C THR A 156 -10.17 -16.58 9.70
N LYS A 157 -9.45 -17.31 8.83
CA LYS A 157 -9.38 -18.77 8.90
C LYS A 157 -8.81 -19.22 10.23
N ALA A 158 -7.73 -18.63 10.70
CA ALA A 158 -7.13 -18.95 12.00
C ALA A 158 -8.12 -18.73 13.16
N ALA A 159 -8.75 -17.55 13.21
CA ALA A 159 -9.74 -17.20 14.25
C ALA A 159 -10.92 -18.18 14.27
N LEU A 160 -11.51 -18.44 13.10
CA LEU A 160 -12.65 -19.35 13.00
C LEU A 160 -12.27 -20.81 13.23
N THR A 161 -11.06 -21.23 12.87
CA THR A 161 -10.55 -22.58 13.18
C THR A 161 -10.35 -22.74 14.69
N THR A 162 -9.77 -21.75 15.36
CA THR A 162 -9.64 -21.74 16.83
C THR A 162 -11.01 -21.80 17.53
N ALA A 163 -12.02 -21.14 16.95
CA ALA A 163 -13.41 -21.19 17.43
C ALA A 163 -14.15 -22.48 17.06
N GLY A 164 -13.56 -23.39 16.27
CA GLY A 164 -14.20 -24.62 15.77
C GLY A 164 -15.28 -24.38 14.71
N LEU A 165 -15.27 -23.24 14.04
CA LEU A 165 -16.34 -22.79 13.15
C LEU A 165 -15.96 -22.79 11.66
N TRP A 166 -14.68 -22.88 11.31
CA TRP A 166 -14.24 -22.70 9.93
C TRP A 166 -14.91 -23.64 8.95
N GLU A 167 -14.93 -24.93 9.24
CA GLU A 167 -15.52 -25.95 8.36
C GLU A 167 -17.06 -25.85 8.33
N THR A 168 -17.70 -25.62 9.49
CA THR A 168 -19.14 -25.44 9.58
C THR A 168 -19.68 -24.30 8.74
N LEU A 169 -18.91 -23.21 8.65
CA LEU A 169 -19.31 -22.00 7.92
C LEU A 169 -18.89 -22.03 6.45
N GLN A 170 -18.12 -23.02 6.00
CA GLN A 170 -17.60 -23.12 4.63
C GLN A 170 -18.65 -22.92 3.53
N PRO A 171 -19.87 -23.51 3.63
CA PRO A 171 -20.90 -23.32 2.61
C PRO A 171 -21.42 -21.88 2.47
N LYS A 172 -21.13 -21.01 3.44
CA LYS A 172 -21.60 -19.62 3.49
C LYS A 172 -20.55 -18.63 2.97
N TYR A 173 -19.28 -19.04 2.75
CA TYR A 173 -18.22 -18.12 2.38
C TYR A 173 -18.35 -17.59 0.96
N VAL A 174 -18.15 -16.27 0.84
CA VAL A 174 -17.97 -15.53 -0.40
C VAL A 174 -16.57 -14.98 -0.38
N PHE A 175 -15.69 -15.58 -1.18
CA PHE A 175 -14.28 -15.20 -1.18
C PHE A 175 -14.00 -13.94 -2.00
N GLY A 176 -13.32 -12.98 -1.38
CA GLY A 176 -12.82 -11.78 -2.04
C GLY A 176 -11.34 -11.94 -2.42
N ALA A 177 -10.94 -11.35 -3.55
CA ALA A 177 -9.55 -11.30 -4.00
C ALA A 177 -8.69 -10.33 -3.16
N SER A 178 -9.31 -9.51 -2.31
CA SER A 178 -8.65 -8.63 -1.34
C SER A 178 -9.58 -8.34 -0.17
N VAL A 179 -9.03 -7.80 0.93
CA VAL A 179 -9.86 -7.34 2.06
C VAL A 179 -10.80 -6.20 1.65
N ARG A 180 -10.41 -5.36 0.69
CA ARG A 180 -11.26 -4.27 0.19
C ARG A 180 -12.44 -4.81 -0.61
N GLN A 181 -12.28 -5.88 -1.37
CA GLN A 181 -13.40 -6.53 -2.03
C GLN A 181 -14.36 -7.15 -1.02
N ALA A 182 -13.86 -7.80 0.04
CA ALA A 182 -14.72 -8.28 1.13
C ALA A 182 -15.49 -7.13 1.81
N LEU A 183 -14.83 -5.99 2.04
CA LEU A 183 -15.44 -4.77 2.55
C LEU A 183 -16.58 -4.27 1.64
N ASP A 184 -16.34 -4.25 0.33
CA ASP A 184 -17.32 -3.80 -0.67
C ASP A 184 -18.56 -4.68 -0.69
N TYR A 185 -18.42 -6.00 -0.56
CA TYR A 185 -19.56 -6.93 -0.47
C TYR A 185 -20.46 -6.62 0.72
N VAL A 186 -19.84 -6.33 1.90
CA VAL A 186 -20.61 -5.92 3.09
C VAL A 186 -21.28 -4.57 2.87
N GLY A 187 -20.53 -3.58 2.38
CA GLY A 187 -21.03 -2.22 2.18
C GLY A 187 -22.14 -2.09 1.13
N ARG A 188 -22.28 -3.09 0.23
CA ARG A 188 -23.37 -3.19 -0.76
C ARG A 188 -24.53 -4.06 -0.29
N GLY A 189 -24.45 -4.65 0.92
CA GLY A 189 -25.48 -5.58 1.41
C GLY A 189 -25.54 -6.90 0.63
N GLU A 190 -24.47 -7.27 -0.09
CA GLU A 190 -24.40 -8.51 -0.87
C GLU A 190 -24.17 -9.74 0.02
N VAL A 191 -23.79 -9.53 1.28
CA VAL A 191 -23.53 -10.54 2.30
C VAL A 191 -24.09 -10.11 3.65
N ASP A 192 -24.34 -11.05 4.54
CA ASP A 192 -24.91 -10.80 5.87
C ASP A 192 -23.86 -10.37 6.89
N ALA A 193 -22.61 -10.81 6.70
CA ALA A 193 -21.47 -10.45 7.51
C ALA A 193 -20.17 -10.53 6.69
N GLY A 194 -19.08 -9.98 7.20
CA GLY A 194 -17.76 -10.13 6.60
C GLY A 194 -16.64 -9.91 7.61
N PHE A 195 -15.44 -10.35 7.24
CA PHE A 195 -14.24 -10.17 8.04
C PHE A 195 -13.27 -9.24 7.31
N VAL A 196 -12.93 -8.14 7.98
CA VAL A 196 -12.05 -7.10 7.48
C VAL A 196 -11.15 -6.60 8.61
N TYR A 197 -10.22 -5.71 8.30
CA TYR A 197 -9.50 -5.02 9.37
C TYR A 197 -10.31 -3.86 9.93
N ARG A 198 -10.04 -3.48 11.19
CA ARG A 198 -10.67 -2.32 11.83
C ARG A 198 -10.50 -1.03 11.00
N THR A 199 -9.32 -0.86 10.40
CA THR A 199 -9.05 0.28 9.51
C THR A 199 -9.93 0.26 8.25
N ASP A 200 -10.23 -0.92 7.70
CA ASP A 200 -11.14 -1.06 6.56
C ASP A 200 -12.58 -0.75 6.97
N ALA A 201 -13.03 -1.25 8.14
CA ALA A 201 -14.35 -0.92 8.68
C ALA A 201 -14.52 0.59 8.85
N LYS A 202 -13.48 1.30 9.35
CA LYS A 202 -13.46 2.76 9.44
C LYS A 202 -13.62 3.43 8.07
N GLN A 203 -13.00 2.88 7.01
CA GLN A 203 -13.15 3.38 5.63
C GLN A 203 -14.55 3.08 5.05
N GLY A 204 -15.19 2.02 5.50
CA GLY A 204 -16.58 1.68 5.13
C GLY A 204 -17.61 2.70 5.62
N GLY A 205 -17.25 3.47 6.68
CA GLY A 205 -18.09 4.52 7.23
C GLY A 205 -19.50 4.02 7.62
N ASP A 206 -20.51 4.80 7.27
CA ASP A 206 -21.92 4.53 7.63
C ASP A 206 -22.55 3.34 6.91
N LYS A 207 -21.83 2.70 5.97
CA LYS A 207 -22.36 1.55 5.23
C LYS A 207 -22.32 0.24 6.02
N MET A 208 -21.59 0.19 7.12
CA MET A 208 -21.44 -1.02 7.95
C MET A 208 -21.19 -0.65 9.41
N LYS A 209 -21.35 -1.65 10.26
CA LYS A 209 -21.02 -1.56 11.69
C LYS A 209 -20.14 -2.74 12.10
N VAL A 210 -19.21 -2.49 13.02
CA VAL A 210 -18.41 -3.55 13.65
C VAL A 210 -19.31 -4.31 14.61
N ALA A 211 -19.46 -5.60 14.40
CA ALA A 211 -20.24 -6.49 15.23
C ALA A 211 -19.39 -7.14 16.33
N ALA A 212 -18.13 -7.48 16.03
CA ALA A 212 -17.20 -8.07 16.98
C ALA A 212 -15.74 -7.82 16.60
N VAL A 213 -14.87 -7.78 17.59
CA VAL A 213 -13.41 -7.93 17.40
C VAL A 213 -13.10 -9.41 17.47
N MET A 214 -12.26 -9.88 16.56
CA MET A 214 -11.88 -11.28 16.48
C MET A 214 -10.60 -11.54 17.27
N ASP A 215 -10.57 -12.68 17.92
CA ASP A 215 -9.41 -13.25 18.59
C ASP A 215 -9.05 -14.63 17.98
N GLY A 216 -8.16 -15.40 18.62
CA GLY A 216 -7.78 -16.73 18.15
C GLY A 216 -6.85 -16.74 16.94
N HIS A 217 -6.24 -15.64 16.63
CA HIS A 217 -5.21 -15.49 15.59
C HIS A 217 -3.96 -14.76 16.14
N LYS A 218 -2.86 -14.82 15.39
CA LYS A 218 -1.64 -14.04 15.71
C LYS A 218 -1.91 -12.54 15.58
N PRO A 219 -1.16 -11.66 16.28
CA PRO A 219 -1.25 -10.21 16.09
C PRO A 219 -1.14 -9.82 14.61
N VAL A 220 -1.98 -8.89 14.18
CA VAL A 220 -2.00 -8.40 12.79
C VAL A 220 -0.92 -7.34 12.63
N LEU A 221 0.31 -7.79 12.38
CA LEU A 221 1.49 -6.96 12.16
C LEU A 221 1.73 -6.72 10.68
N TYR A 222 2.03 -5.48 10.33
CA TYR A 222 2.35 -5.03 8.98
C TYR A 222 3.84 -4.78 8.85
N PRO A 223 4.59 -5.64 8.16
CA PRO A 223 5.99 -5.41 7.81
C PRO A 223 6.14 -4.60 6.52
N ILE A 224 7.20 -3.76 6.48
CA ILE A 224 7.65 -3.03 5.31
C ILE A 224 9.14 -3.29 5.09
N ALA A 225 9.58 -3.34 3.84
CA ALA A 225 10.99 -3.47 3.48
C ALA A 225 11.28 -2.81 2.13
N VAL A 226 12.54 -2.44 1.90
CA VAL A 226 13.05 -2.09 0.58
C VAL A 226 13.08 -3.37 -0.26
N ALA A 227 12.48 -3.33 -1.45
CA ALA A 227 12.50 -4.44 -2.38
C ALA A 227 13.77 -4.44 -3.24
N THR A 228 14.12 -5.60 -3.77
CA THR A 228 15.34 -5.82 -4.58
C THR A 228 15.06 -5.78 -6.08
N THR A 229 13.79 -5.82 -6.48
CA THR A 229 13.36 -5.85 -7.89
C THR A 229 13.26 -4.46 -8.52
N GLY A 230 13.24 -3.40 -7.72
CA GLY A 230 13.21 -2.01 -8.18
C GLY A 230 14.60 -1.45 -8.50
N SER A 231 14.61 -0.33 -9.21
CA SER A 231 15.82 0.35 -9.65
C SER A 231 16.29 1.46 -8.72
N ASN A 232 15.44 1.92 -7.78
CA ASN A 232 15.74 3.05 -6.90
C ASN A 232 15.66 2.66 -5.40
N ARG A 233 16.60 1.80 -4.99
CA ARG A 233 16.68 1.34 -3.59
C ARG A 233 16.88 2.49 -2.60
N ALA A 234 17.62 3.54 -2.99
CA ALA A 234 17.85 4.70 -2.14
C ALA A 234 16.55 5.51 -1.91
N GLY A 235 15.77 5.71 -2.95
CA GLY A 235 14.43 6.30 -2.85
C GLY A 235 13.48 5.44 -2.03
N GLY A 236 13.52 4.11 -2.23
CA GLY A 236 12.76 3.16 -1.43
C GLY A 236 13.11 3.23 0.07
N ALA A 237 14.40 3.32 0.41
CA ALA A 237 14.85 3.46 1.79
C ALA A 237 14.37 4.79 2.42
N LYS A 238 14.39 5.89 1.68
CA LYS A 238 13.81 7.17 2.14
C LYS A 238 12.31 7.04 2.41
N PHE A 239 11.56 6.33 1.55
CA PHE A 239 10.13 6.10 1.75
C PHE A 239 9.85 5.24 2.99
N VAL A 240 10.58 4.14 3.18
CA VAL A 240 10.49 3.33 4.41
C VAL A 240 10.78 4.17 5.65
N GLY A 241 11.85 4.97 5.62
CA GLY A 241 12.19 5.90 6.71
C GLY A 241 11.08 6.92 6.98
N PHE A 242 10.42 7.43 5.93
CA PHE A 242 9.31 8.36 6.08
C PHE A 242 8.07 7.70 6.72
N VAL A 243 7.73 6.48 6.30
CA VAL A 243 6.62 5.70 6.92
C VAL A 243 6.86 5.50 8.43
N LEU A 244 8.11 5.25 8.83
CA LEU A 244 8.50 5.05 10.22
C LEU A 244 8.65 6.35 11.01
N SER A 245 8.71 7.52 10.35
CA SER A 245 8.86 8.82 11.01
C SER A 245 7.60 9.21 11.81
N PRO A 246 7.70 10.15 12.76
CA PRO A 246 6.53 10.67 13.48
C PRO A 246 5.41 11.16 12.54
N GLU A 247 5.78 11.77 11.40
CA GLU A 247 4.85 12.26 10.40
C GLU A 247 4.09 11.11 9.70
N GLY A 248 4.80 10.08 9.24
CA GLY A 248 4.20 8.89 8.64
C GLY A 248 3.33 8.11 9.64
N GLN A 249 3.79 7.98 10.89
CA GLN A 249 3.05 7.32 11.96
C GLN A 249 1.78 8.09 12.37
N ALA A 250 1.80 9.42 12.33
CA ALA A 250 0.61 10.23 12.58
C ALA A 250 -0.47 9.99 11.50
N VAL A 251 -0.08 9.85 10.22
CA VAL A 251 -1.01 9.47 9.16
C VAL A 251 -1.59 8.09 9.41
N LEU A 252 -0.77 7.10 9.72
CA LEU A 252 -1.24 5.74 10.01
C LEU A 252 -2.26 5.74 11.16
N ALA A 253 -1.97 6.44 12.26
CA ALA A 253 -2.88 6.58 13.39
C ALA A 253 -4.22 7.27 13.01
N LYS A 254 -4.18 8.30 12.16
CA LYS A 254 -5.37 8.96 11.60
C LYS A 254 -6.30 7.95 10.91
N TYR A 255 -5.73 6.98 10.19
CA TYR A 255 -6.48 5.92 9.51
C TYR A 255 -6.84 4.73 10.43
N GLY A 256 -6.42 4.74 11.70
CA GLY A 256 -6.79 3.74 12.71
C GLY A 256 -5.80 2.61 12.91
N PHE A 257 -4.61 2.70 12.31
CA PHE A 257 -3.50 1.79 12.62
C PHE A 257 -2.89 2.13 13.97
N SER A 258 -2.40 1.13 14.69
CA SER A 258 -1.62 1.30 15.91
C SER A 258 -0.13 1.13 15.63
N ASN A 259 0.71 1.79 16.45
CA ASN A 259 2.16 1.65 16.32
C ASN A 259 2.62 0.40 17.10
N PRO A 260 3.36 -0.53 16.47
CA PRO A 260 3.86 -1.74 17.16
C PRO A 260 4.96 -1.48 18.18
N GLN A 261 5.52 -0.28 18.24
CA GLN A 261 6.61 0.10 19.16
C GLN A 261 6.13 0.86 20.41
N LYS A 262 4.80 0.91 20.63
CA LYS A 262 4.22 1.56 21.83
C LYS A 262 3.63 0.54 22.77
#